data_8ac528ef1aad61ec058733309426e84d
#
_entry.id   8ac528ef1aad61ec058733309426e84d
#
_cell.length_a   1.000
_cell.length_b   1.000
_cell.length_c   1.000
_cell.angle_alpha   90.00
_cell.angle_beta   90.00
_cell.angle_gamma   90.00
#
_symmetry.space_group_name_H-M   'P 1'
#
loop_
_entity.id
_entity.type
_entity.pdbx_description
1 polymer ?
#
loop_
_entity_poly.entity_id
_entity_poly.type
_entity_poly.pdbx_seq_one_letter_code
_entity_poly.pdbx_strand_id
1 'polypeptide(L)'
;MNLRPKEVVIGIVVAGAFLLVGEQNRSISGEPHPHSVTRAALRRQLHLPIPDFSLTDQTGKPFKFQTLRGKVVLIAFVYTTCPDVCPLMTASMRLVQEKLRDRERGAVFLLSITTDPEVDSPQVLKAYGERYGIDFSNWLFLTAELQTLAHVWKAFGVGVQRKARGLVDHTPLIALIDAKGVMRFGYVGGSPDHKMILRDIDFLLGSH
;
A
#
# COMPACT_ATOMS: atom_id res chain seq x y z
N MET A 1 78.60 25.55 -35.75
CA MET A 1 78.98 25.18 -37.13
C MET A 1 77.96 24.19 -37.65
N ASN A 2 76.97 24.77 -38.28
CA ASN A 2 76.26 24.37 -39.47
C ASN A 2 76.29 22.90 -39.85
N LEU A 3 75.09 22.36 -40.00
CA LEU A 3 74.65 21.83 -41.29
C LEU A 3 73.21 21.28 -41.15
N ARG A 4 72.24 21.89 -41.85
CA ARG A 4 70.97 21.31 -42.19
C ARG A 4 71.12 20.27 -43.29
N PRO A 5 70.33 19.28 -43.36
CA PRO A 5 69.84 18.86 -44.69
C PRO A 5 68.27 18.63 -44.70
N LYS A 6 67.77 19.28 -45.71
CA LYS A 6 66.90 18.80 -46.82
C LYS A 6 65.60 18.03 -46.46
N GLU A 7 64.56 18.76 -46.74
CA GLU A 7 63.18 18.25 -46.89
C GLU A 7 63.12 17.23 -48.05
N VAL A 8 62.49 16.09 -47.77
CA VAL A 8 62.06 15.19 -48.84
C VAL A 8 60.51 15.15 -48.71
N VAL A 9 59.87 15.79 -49.69
CA VAL A 9 58.41 15.71 -49.85
C VAL A 9 58.11 14.41 -50.58
N ILE A 10 57.48 13.46 -49.86
CA ILE A 10 56.88 12.28 -50.51
C ILE A 10 55.36 12.49 -50.50
N GLY A 11 54.86 12.79 -51.68
CA GLY A 11 53.41 12.84 -51.90
C GLY A 11 52.85 11.44 -51.88
N ILE A 12 51.96 11.21 -50.92
CA ILE A 12 51.11 10.01 -50.91
C ILE A 12 49.69 10.43 -51.30
N VAL A 13 49.31 10.00 -52.50
CA VAL A 13 47.92 10.03 -52.95
C VAL A 13 47.19 8.98 -52.18
N VAL A 14 46.32 9.38 -51.27
CA VAL A 14 45.38 8.47 -50.61
C VAL A 14 44.01 8.58 -51.30
N ALA A 15 43.68 7.51 -52.01
CA ALA A 15 42.41 7.33 -52.65
C ALA A 15 41.29 7.27 -51.54
N GLY A 16 40.31 8.12 -51.72
CA GLY A 16 39.17 8.18 -50.81
C GLY A 16 38.32 6.91 -50.91
N ALA A 17 38.30 6.14 -49.85
CA ALA A 17 37.24 5.17 -49.58
C ALA A 17 36.22 5.80 -48.64
N PHE A 18 35.13 6.27 -49.19
CA PHE A 18 33.93 6.70 -48.44
C PHE A 18 33.30 5.46 -47.84
N LEU A 19 33.65 5.12 -46.60
CA LEU A 19 32.89 4.17 -45.80
C LEU A 19 31.66 4.88 -45.24
N LEU A 20 30.52 4.57 -45.85
CA LEU A 20 29.21 4.87 -45.28
C LEU A 20 29.11 4.15 -43.91
N VAL A 21 29.37 4.87 -42.83
CA VAL A 21 29.02 4.44 -41.49
C VAL A 21 27.49 4.58 -41.40
N GLY A 22 26.80 3.46 -41.60
CA GLY A 22 25.40 3.38 -41.32
C GLY A 22 25.18 3.63 -39.83
N GLU A 23 24.55 4.75 -39.50
CA GLU A 23 23.97 4.99 -38.19
C GLU A 23 22.98 3.87 -37.89
N GLN A 24 23.45 2.84 -37.19
CA GLN A 24 22.53 1.91 -36.52
C GLN A 24 21.88 2.67 -35.36
N ASN A 25 20.73 3.27 -35.65
CA ASN A 25 19.78 3.74 -34.67
C ASN A 25 19.33 2.53 -33.86
N ARG A 26 20.09 2.16 -32.82
CA ARG A 26 19.65 1.24 -31.79
C ARG A 26 18.51 1.94 -31.02
N SER A 27 17.29 1.75 -31.51
CA SER A 27 16.11 1.91 -30.69
C SER A 27 16.33 1.06 -29.44
N ILE A 28 16.61 1.73 -28.32
CA ILE A 28 16.54 1.13 -27.00
C ILE A 28 15.05 0.89 -26.79
N SER A 29 14.57 -0.26 -27.25
CA SER A 29 13.31 -0.82 -26.78
C SER A 29 13.52 -1.13 -25.30
N GLY A 30 13.19 -0.15 -24.44
CA GLY A 30 13.06 -0.38 -23.02
C GLY A 30 12.01 -1.45 -22.83
N GLU A 31 12.43 -2.68 -22.58
CA GLU A 31 11.52 -3.68 -22.08
C GLU A 31 10.87 -3.13 -20.81
N PRO A 32 9.52 -3.12 -20.72
CA PRO A 32 8.87 -2.68 -19.51
C PRO A 32 9.29 -3.64 -18.39
N HIS A 33 9.98 -3.11 -17.39
CA HIS A 33 10.29 -3.87 -16.18
C HIS A 33 8.98 -4.46 -15.62
N PRO A 34 8.92 -5.80 -15.28
CA PRO A 34 7.67 -6.48 -14.93
C PRO A 34 7.11 -6.09 -13.54
N HIS A 35 7.51 -4.96 -12.97
CA HIS A 35 7.19 -4.58 -11.59
C HIS A 35 6.12 -3.49 -11.43
N SER A 36 5.39 -3.10 -12.48
CA SER A 36 4.34 -2.09 -12.35
C SER A 36 2.99 -2.50 -12.94
N VAL A 37 2.59 -3.74 -12.77
CA VAL A 37 1.17 -4.06 -12.93
C VAL A 37 0.52 -3.77 -11.58
N THR A 38 -0.02 -2.57 -11.40
CA THR A 38 -0.96 -2.26 -10.32
C THR A 38 -2.17 -3.18 -10.52
N ARG A 39 -2.07 -4.41 -9.99
CA ARG A 39 -3.19 -5.34 -10.05
C ARG A 39 -4.36 -4.70 -9.34
N ALA A 40 -5.44 -4.45 -10.06
CA ALA A 40 -6.69 -4.02 -9.45
C ALA A 40 -7.04 -5.00 -8.33
N ALA A 41 -7.43 -4.47 -7.16
CA ALA A 41 -7.80 -5.31 -6.04
C ALA A 41 -9.00 -6.19 -6.41
N LEU A 42 -8.93 -7.47 -6.06
CA LEU A 42 -10.01 -8.42 -6.27
C LEU A 42 -11.04 -8.26 -5.13
N ARG A 43 -12.25 -7.77 -5.46
CA ARG A 43 -13.38 -7.73 -4.53
C ARG A 43 -13.99 -9.12 -4.35
N ARG A 44 -14.12 -9.57 -3.11
CA ARG A 44 -14.79 -10.81 -2.73
C ARG A 44 -15.95 -10.52 -1.78
N GLN A 45 -17.12 -11.12 -2.02
CA GLN A 45 -18.21 -11.12 -1.07
C GLN A 45 -18.04 -12.31 -0.12
N LEU A 46 -18.23 -12.08 1.17
CA LEU A 46 -17.94 -13.01 2.24
C LEU A 46 -19.09 -13.02 3.26
N HIS A 47 -19.06 -13.97 4.17
CA HIS A 47 -19.88 -13.99 5.39
C HIS A 47 -19.05 -14.63 6.51
N LEU A 48 -18.08 -13.86 7.04
CA LEU A 48 -17.14 -14.32 8.04
C LEU A 48 -17.32 -13.51 9.33
N PRO A 49 -17.91 -14.09 10.39
CA PRO A 49 -17.97 -13.46 11.70
C PRO A 49 -16.54 -13.20 12.23
N ILE A 50 -16.28 -11.96 12.63
CA ILE A 50 -14.98 -11.58 13.18
C ILE A 50 -15.08 -11.62 14.70
N PRO A 51 -14.18 -12.38 15.38
CA PRO A 51 -14.14 -12.41 16.84
C PRO A 51 -13.75 -11.03 17.40
N ASP A 52 -14.16 -10.77 18.63
CA ASP A 52 -13.73 -9.56 19.33
C ASP A 52 -12.23 -9.63 19.64
N PHE A 53 -11.57 -8.50 19.56
CA PHE A 53 -10.15 -8.35 19.87
C PHE A 53 -9.87 -7.02 20.56
N SER A 54 -8.73 -6.93 21.23
CA SER A 54 -8.26 -5.71 21.88
C SER A 54 -6.83 -5.42 21.41
N LEU A 55 -6.60 -4.16 21.04
CA LEU A 55 -5.30 -3.66 20.55
C LEU A 55 -5.00 -2.32 21.25
N THR A 56 -3.89 -1.68 20.89
CA THR A 56 -3.50 -0.35 21.35
C THR A 56 -3.58 0.62 20.19
N ASP A 57 -4.21 1.77 20.38
CA ASP A 57 -4.31 2.80 19.35
C ASP A 57 -3.03 3.66 19.24
N GLN A 58 -2.99 4.53 18.24
CA GLN A 58 -1.87 5.44 17.96
C GLN A 58 -1.61 6.47 19.08
N THR A 59 -2.50 6.58 20.08
CA THR A 59 -2.31 7.43 21.27
C THR A 59 -1.79 6.64 22.47
N GLY A 60 -1.61 5.33 22.33
CA GLY A 60 -1.20 4.41 23.39
C GLY A 60 -2.39 3.93 24.27
N LYS A 61 -3.63 4.22 23.90
CA LYS A 61 -4.80 3.81 24.65
C LYS A 61 -5.32 2.44 24.21
N PRO A 62 -5.89 1.65 25.15
CA PRO A 62 -6.53 0.38 24.80
C PRO A 62 -7.75 0.63 23.90
N PHE A 63 -7.83 -0.13 22.81
CA PHE A 63 -8.94 -0.19 21.89
C PHE A 63 -9.59 -1.57 21.95
N LYS A 64 -10.92 -1.62 21.94
CA LYS A 64 -11.70 -2.87 21.90
C LYS A 64 -12.62 -2.87 20.67
N PHE A 65 -12.48 -3.85 19.78
CA PHE A 65 -13.27 -3.93 18.55
C PHE A 65 -14.79 -3.97 18.80
N GLN A 66 -15.22 -4.61 19.88
CA GLN A 66 -16.63 -4.67 20.27
C GLN A 66 -17.28 -3.30 20.48
N THR A 67 -16.51 -2.24 20.76
CA THR A 67 -17.04 -0.87 20.90
C THR A 67 -17.56 -0.30 19.60
N LEU A 68 -17.22 -0.92 18.47
CA LEU A 68 -17.69 -0.55 17.13
C LEU A 68 -18.91 -1.38 16.69
N ARG A 69 -19.53 -2.18 17.56
CA ARG A 69 -20.80 -2.85 17.23
C ARG A 69 -21.86 -1.79 16.89
N GLY A 70 -22.66 -2.04 15.87
CA GLY A 70 -23.59 -1.06 15.33
C GLY A 70 -23.00 -0.10 14.30
N LYS A 71 -21.70 -0.24 14.00
CA LYS A 71 -20.99 0.56 13.00
C LYS A 71 -20.51 -0.31 11.84
N VAL A 72 -20.41 0.29 10.66
CA VAL A 72 -19.67 -0.31 9.54
C VAL A 72 -18.19 -0.02 9.72
N VAL A 73 -17.33 -1.02 9.58
CA VAL A 73 -15.90 -0.88 9.84
C VAL A 73 -15.10 -1.29 8.62
N LEU A 74 -14.22 -0.39 8.14
CA LEU A 74 -13.26 -0.67 7.08
C LEU A 74 -11.88 -0.88 7.72
N ILE A 75 -11.28 -2.07 7.54
CA ILE A 75 -9.99 -2.43 8.14
C ILE A 75 -8.97 -2.69 7.05
N ALA A 76 -7.78 -2.07 7.15
CA ALA A 76 -6.60 -2.41 6.34
C ALA A 76 -5.49 -2.99 7.22
N PHE A 77 -4.72 -3.93 6.64
CA PHE A 77 -3.50 -4.45 7.23
C PHE A 77 -2.31 -3.81 6.53
N VAL A 78 -1.48 -3.07 7.27
CA VAL A 78 -0.40 -2.24 6.73
C VAL A 78 0.82 -2.30 7.63
N TYR A 79 1.99 -1.82 7.13
CA TYR A 79 3.13 -1.47 7.96
C TYR A 79 3.79 -0.20 7.43
N THR A 80 4.35 0.62 8.34
CA THR A 80 4.71 2.02 8.03
C THR A 80 5.92 2.15 7.10
N THR A 81 6.78 1.15 7.05
CA THR A 81 7.98 1.09 6.21
C THR A 81 7.77 0.38 4.87
N CYS A 82 6.54 0.01 4.54
CA CYS A 82 6.19 -0.63 3.26
C CYS A 82 6.50 0.30 2.08
N PRO A 83 7.32 -0.14 1.11
CA PRO A 83 7.68 0.70 -0.03
C PRO A 83 6.68 0.62 -1.19
N ASP A 84 5.65 -0.22 -1.11
CA ASP A 84 4.85 -0.61 -2.28
C ASP A 84 3.34 -0.44 -2.05
N VAL A 85 2.64 -1.48 -1.60
CA VAL A 85 1.16 -1.54 -1.63
C VAL A 85 0.49 -0.78 -0.48
N CYS A 86 1.12 -0.70 0.72
CA CYS A 86 0.49 -0.05 1.87
C CYS A 86 0.22 1.45 1.65
N PRO A 87 1.13 2.25 1.04
CA PRO A 87 0.85 3.62 0.66
C PRO A 87 -0.40 3.77 -0.22
N LEU A 88 -0.57 2.87 -1.19
CA LEU A 88 -1.72 2.89 -2.11
C LEU A 88 -3.04 2.51 -1.39
N MET A 89 -3.00 1.52 -0.51
CA MET A 89 -4.15 1.14 0.32
C MET A 89 -4.57 2.29 1.25
N THR A 90 -3.60 2.93 1.91
CA THR A 90 -3.83 4.08 2.78
C THR A 90 -4.43 5.26 2.00
N ALA A 91 -3.89 5.57 0.83
CA ALA A 91 -4.43 6.63 -0.03
C ALA A 91 -5.87 6.33 -0.49
N SER A 92 -6.18 5.07 -0.86
CA SER A 92 -7.54 4.65 -1.22
C SER A 92 -8.51 4.81 -0.04
N MET A 93 -8.12 4.37 1.17
CA MET A 93 -8.95 4.53 2.38
C MET A 93 -9.11 6.01 2.76
N ARG A 94 -8.08 6.86 2.56
CA ARG A 94 -8.19 8.29 2.77
C ARG A 94 -9.24 8.93 1.86
N LEU A 95 -9.27 8.53 0.58
CA LEU A 95 -10.32 8.98 -0.35
C LEU A 95 -11.71 8.50 0.10
N VAL A 96 -11.84 7.30 0.68
CA VAL A 96 -13.09 6.86 1.30
C VAL A 96 -13.46 7.80 2.45
N GLN A 97 -12.54 8.04 3.40
CA GLN A 97 -12.80 8.93 4.54
C GLN A 97 -13.25 10.33 4.10
N GLU A 98 -12.59 10.92 3.10
CA GLU A 98 -12.92 12.25 2.57
C GLU A 98 -14.32 12.31 1.91
N LYS A 99 -14.77 11.20 1.33
CA LYS A 99 -16.06 11.13 0.61
C LYS A 99 -17.22 10.71 1.49
N LEU A 100 -16.97 10.26 2.74
CA LEU A 100 -18.05 9.98 3.68
C LEU A 100 -18.83 11.27 3.98
N ARG A 101 -20.16 11.22 3.81
CA ARG A 101 -21.05 12.31 4.18
C ARG A 101 -21.09 12.47 5.71
N ASP A 102 -21.44 13.64 6.21
CA ASP A 102 -21.45 13.91 7.66
C ASP A 102 -22.27 12.89 8.47
N ARG A 103 -23.43 12.47 7.94
CA ARG A 103 -24.26 11.42 8.54
C ARG A 103 -23.57 10.06 8.63
N GLU A 104 -22.64 9.77 7.75
CA GLU A 104 -21.90 8.50 7.66
C GLU A 104 -20.65 8.49 8.54
N ARG A 105 -20.06 9.66 8.81
CA ARG A 105 -18.86 9.79 9.64
C ARG A 105 -19.05 9.23 11.05
N GLY A 106 -20.26 9.32 11.61
CA GLY A 106 -20.62 8.71 12.89
C GLY A 106 -20.98 7.22 12.81
N ALA A 107 -21.24 6.68 11.61
CA ALA A 107 -21.66 5.31 11.35
C ALA A 107 -20.55 4.42 10.76
N VAL A 108 -19.50 5.03 10.23
CA VAL A 108 -18.39 4.32 9.56
C VAL A 108 -17.07 4.64 10.26
N PHE A 109 -16.35 3.59 10.65
CA PHE A 109 -15.01 3.69 11.23
C PHE A 109 -13.98 3.01 10.35
N LEU A 110 -12.77 3.57 10.32
CA LEU A 110 -11.63 3.04 9.60
C LEU A 110 -10.57 2.57 10.61
N LEU A 111 -9.96 1.43 10.34
CA LEU A 111 -8.88 0.89 11.17
C LEU A 111 -7.71 0.52 10.27
N SER A 112 -6.50 0.86 10.69
CA SER A 112 -5.25 0.34 10.12
C SER A 112 -4.55 -0.49 11.17
N ILE A 113 -4.43 -1.80 10.95
CA ILE A 113 -3.79 -2.74 11.88
C ILE A 113 -2.40 -3.05 11.36
N THR A 114 -1.37 -2.86 12.19
CA THR A 114 0.00 -3.13 11.76
C THR A 114 0.26 -4.62 11.50
N THR A 115 1.15 -4.88 10.54
CA THR A 115 1.76 -6.19 10.30
C THR A 115 3.24 -6.24 10.71
N ASP A 116 3.77 -5.14 11.29
CA ASP A 116 5.15 -5.05 11.79
C ASP A 116 5.24 -4.35 13.16
N PRO A 117 4.78 -5.02 14.24
CA PRO A 117 4.76 -4.39 15.57
C PRO A 117 6.15 -4.10 16.16
N GLU A 118 7.22 -4.68 15.62
CA GLU A 118 8.58 -4.39 16.05
C GLU A 118 9.03 -2.97 15.68
N VAL A 119 8.48 -2.42 14.59
CA VAL A 119 8.76 -1.07 14.10
C VAL A 119 7.61 -0.13 14.42
N ASP A 120 6.40 -0.57 14.26
CA ASP A 120 5.18 0.23 14.30
C ASP A 120 4.67 0.46 15.73
N SER A 121 5.43 1.22 16.53
CA SER A 121 4.92 1.70 17.82
C SER A 121 3.74 2.64 17.65
N PRO A 122 2.94 2.93 18.70
CA PRO A 122 1.86 3.92 18.64
C PRO A 122 2.31 5.27 18.06
N GLN A 123 3.47 5.76 18.45
CA GLN A 123 4.03 7.02 17.98
C GLN A 123 4.38 6.99 16.50
N VAL A 124 4.94 5.88 16.01
CA VAL A 124 5.27 5.67 14.58
C VAL A 124 4.00 5.63 13.75
N LEU A 125 2.99 4.90 14.22
CA LEU A 125 1.67 4.83 13.58
C LEU A 125 0.96 6.19 13.53
N LYS A 126 1.06 6.99 14.60
CA LYS A 126 0.52 8.35 14.64
C LYS A 126 1.20 9.23 13.58
N ALA A 127 2.53 9.25 13.56
CA ALA A 127 3.29 10.03 12.58
C ALA A 127 3.01 9.59 11.13
N TYR A 128 2.78 8.28 10.91
CA TYR A 128 2.36 7.78 9.61
C TYR A 128 1.00 8.35 9.21
N GLY A 129 -0.02 8.28 10.09
CA GLY A 129 -1.35 8.84 9.82
C GLY A 129 -1.31 10.36 9.57
N GLU A 130 -0.56 11.12 10.36
CA GLU A 130 -0.37 12.57 10.19
C GLU A 130 0.23 12.90 8.82
N ARG A 131 1.23 12.15 8.35
CA ARG A 131 1.85 12.33 7.03
C ARG A 131 0.85 12.15 5.88
N TYR A 132 -0.15 11.30 6.05
CA TYR A 132 -1.23 11.10 5.06
C TYR A 132 -2.41 12.05 5.26
N GLY A 133 -2.39 12.96 6.23
CA GLY A 133 -3.46 13.89 6.53
C GLY A 133 -4.75 13.19 6.99
N ILE A 134 -4.62 12.13 7.79
CA ILE A 134 -5.74 11.32 8.27
C ILE A 134 -6.50 12.07 9.38
N ASP A 135 -7.81 12.06 9.30
CA ASP A 135 -8.69 12.49 10.40
C ASP A 135 -8.86 11.36 11.42
N PHE A 136 -8.23 11.50 12.58
CA PHE A 136 -8.29 10.50 13.65
C PHE A 136 -9.64 10.44 14.39
N SER A 137 -10.63 11.26 14.03
CA SER A 137 -11.94 11.22 14.66
C SER A 137 -12.71 9.92 14.39
N ASN A 138 -12.49 9.30 13.22
CA ASN A 138 -13.09 8.03 12.83
C ASN A 138 -12.11 7.04 12.16
N TRP A 139 -10.81 7.29 12.27
CA TRP A 139 -9.78 6.37 11.76
C TRP A 139 -8.69 6.16 12.81
N LEU A 140 -8.52 4.91 13.25
CA LEU A 140 -7.53 4.51 14.24
C LEU A 140 -6.44 3.65 13.60
N PHE A 141 -5.21 3.83 14.08
CA PHE A 141 -4.06 2.98 13.76
C PHE A 141 -3.73 2.13 14.98
N LEU A 142 -3.66 0.82 14.78
CA LEU A 142 -3.66 -0.15 15.88
C LEU A 142 -2.43 -1.04 15.85
N THR A 143 -1.85 -1.27 17.03
CA THR A 143 -0.74 -2.20 17.26
C THR A 143 -0.99 -3.00 18.54
N ALA A 144 -0.21 -4.04 18.76
CA ALA A 144 -0.15 -4.81 20.01
C ALA A 144 1.11 -5.70 19.99
N GLU A 145 1.29 -6.51 21.03
CA GLU A 145 2.27 -7.58 21.05
C GLU A 145 2.04 -8.57 19.88
N LEU A 146 3.14 -9.10 19.35
CA LEU A 146 3.15 -9.97 18.17
C LEU A 146 2.13 -11.12 18.25
N GLN A 147 2.04 -11.78 19.41
CA GLN A 147 1.11 -12.90 19.59
C GLN A 147 -0.36 -12.47 19.47
N THR A 148 -0.71 -11.32 20.04
CA THR A 148 -2.06 -10.75 19.93
C THR A 148 -2.39 -10.42 18.48
N LEU A 149 -1.48 -9.77 17.77
CA LEU A 149 -1.66 -9.44 16.34
C LEU A 149 -1.76 -10.69 15.49
N ALA A 150 -0.99 -11.74 15.77
CA ALA A 150 -1.03 -13.00 15.02
C ALA A 150 -2.44 -13.66 15.10
N HIS A 151 -3.11 -13.58 16.25
CA HIS A 151 -4.50 -14.04 16.35
C HIS A 151 -5.46 -13.19 15.51
N VAL A 152 -5.29 -11.86 15.51
CA VAL A 152 -6.10 -10.96 14.68
C VAL A 152 -5.85 -11.24 13.19
N TRP A 153 -4.60 -11.31 12.74
CA TRP A 153 -4.27 -11.61 11.35
C TRP A 153 -4.89 -12.93 10.89
N LYS A 154 -4.79 -13.97 11.74
CA LYS A 154 -5.41 -15.28 11.45
C LYS A 154 -6.93 -15.19 11.31
N ALA A 155 -7.61 -14.42 12.17
CA ALA A 155 -9.06 -14.25 12.11
C ALA A 155 -9.53 -13.61 10.78
N PHE A 156 -8.68 -12.78 10.17
CA PHE A 156 -8.95 -12.16 8.87
C PHE A 156 -8.36 -12.94 7.67
N GLY A 157 -7.67 -14.04 7.91
CA GLY A 157 -6.98 -14.79 6.86
C GLY A 157 -5.77 -14.05 6.27
N VAL A 158 -5.16 -13.16 7.04
CA VAL A 158 -3.95 -12.41 6.65
C VAL A 158 -2.72 -13.22 7.03
N GLY A 159 -1.98 -13.70 6.02
CA GLY A 159 -0.64 -14.25 6.21
C GLY A 159 0.37 -13.13 6.41
N VAL A 160 1.26 -13.28 7.40
CA VAL A 160 2.33 -12.29 7.67
C VAL A 160 3.65 -13.05 7.83
N GLN A 161 4.67 -12.64 7.10
CA GLN A 161 6.00 -13.20 7.18
C GLN A 161 7.06 -12.09 7.11
N ARG A 162 7.84 -11.93 8.18
CA ARG A 162 8.98 -11.01 8.18
C ARG A 162 10.09 -11.56 7.28
N LYS A 163 10.62 -10.73 6.41
CA LYS A 163 11.73 -11.03 5.49
C LYS A 163 13.01 -10.33 5.94
N ALA A 164 14.11 -10.65 5.26
CA ALA A 164 15.36 -9.93 5.45
C ALA A 164 15.20 -8.43 5.14
N ARG A 165 16.08 -7.60 5.73
CA ARG A 165 16.12 -6.13 5.54
C ARG A 165 14.87 -5.40 6.04
N GLY A 166 14.12 -5.96 7.00
CA GLY A 166 12.95 -5.31 7.60
C GLY A 166 11.71 -5.25 6.70
N LEU A 167 11.69 -5.99 5.60
CA LEU A 167 10.49 -6.14 4.78
C LEU A 167 9.52 -7.11 5.43
N VAL A 168 8.23 -6.85 5.29
CA VAL A 168 7.16 -7.75 5.71
C VAL A 168 6.33 -8.16 4.49
N ASP A 169 6.35 -9.45 4.20
CA ASP A 169 5.46 -10.03 3.22
C ASP A 169 4.14 -10.37 3.91
N HIS A 170 3.05 -9.78 3.46
CA HIS A 170 1.72 -10.02 4.01
C HIS A 170 0.64 -10.00 2.93
N THR A 171 -0.49 -10.64 3.21
CA THR A 171 -1.67 -10.57 2.34
C THR A 171 -2.21 -9.14 2.33
N PRO A 172 -2.15 -8.41 1.19
CA PRO A 172 -2.73 -7.07 1.12
C PRO A 172 -4.25 -7.19 1.10
N LEU A 173 -4.87 -6.91 2.24
CA LEU A 173 -6.31 -7.01 2.46
C LEU A 173 -6.87 -5.70 3.02
N ILE A 174 -7.94 -5.22 2.39
CA ILE A 174 -8.90 -4.32 3.04
C ILE A 174 -10.19 -5.10 3.28
N ALA A 175 -10.68 -5.13 4.51
CA ALA A 175 -11.88 -5.84 4.93
C ALA A 175 -12.99 -4.84 5.27
N LEU A 176 -14.22 -5.08 4.79
CA LEU A 176 -15.40 -4.29 5.14
C LEU A 176 -16.36 -5.14 5.96
N ILE A 177 -16.68 -4.67 7.18
CA ILE A 177 -17.39 -5.37 8.23
C ILE A 177 -18.70 -4.63 8.50
N ASP A 178 -19.79 -5.38 8.61
CA ASP A 178 -21.11 -4.83 8.91
C ASP A 178 -21.30 -4.52 10.42
N ALA A 179 -22.41 -3.89 10.75
CA ALA A 179 -22.78 -3.50 12.11
C ALA A 179 -22.87 -4.68 13.10
N LYS A 180 -23.02 -5.91 12.59
CA LYS A 180 -23.07 -7.14 13.41
C LYS A 180 -21.68 -7.73 13.65
N GLY A 181 -20.63 -7.14 13.06
CA GLY A 181 -19.25 -7.63 13.15
C GLY A 181 -18.95 -8.78 12.20
N VAL A 182 -19.71 -8.88 11.09
CA VAL A 182 -19.48 -9.87 10.03
C VAL A 182 -18.74 -9.21 8.88
N MET A 183 -17.61 -9.77 8.47
CA MET A 183 -16.90 -9.35 7.26
C MET A 183 -17.74 -9.72 6.05
N ARG A 184 -18.20 -8.71 5.33
CA ARG A 184 -19.08 -8.86 4.16
C ARG A 184 -18.32 -8.74 2.84
N PHE A 185 -17.26 -7.96 2.81
CA PHE A 185 -16.43 -7.79 1.64
C PHE A 185 -14.95 -7.78 2.01
N GLY A 186 -14.14 -8.37 1.13
CA GLY A 186 -12.68 -8.32 1.16
C GLY A 186 -12.15 -7.81 -0.17
N TYR A 187 -11.21 -6.87 -0.14
CA TYR A 187 -10.51 -6.36 -1.30
C TYR A 187 -9.06 -6.80 -1.18
N VAL A 188 -8.66 -7.78 -2.01
CA VAL A 188 -7.35 -8.44 -1.94
C VAL A 188 -6.49 -8.01 -3.12
N GLY A 189 -5.23 -7.70 -2.85
CA GLY A 189 -4.25 -7.24 -3.85
C GLY A 189 -4.09 -5.74 -3.83
N GLY A 190 -3.67 -5.14 -4.93
CA GLY A 190 -3.25 -3.74 -5.06
C GLY A 190 -4.13 -2.65 -4.44
N SER A 191 -4.33 -1.54 -5.13
CA SER A 191 -5.17 -0.45 -4.63
C SER A 191 -6.63 -0.69 -5.05
N PRO A 192 -7.56 -0.91 -4.10
CA PRO A 192 -8.97 -1.00 -4.44
C PRO A 192 -9.52 0.38 -4.84
N ASP A 193 -10.45 0.38 -5.80
CA ASP A 193 -11.18 1.60 -6.16
C ASP A 193 -12.05 2.07 -4.99
N HIS A 194 -11.77 3.25 -4.45
CA HIS A 194 -12.51 3.85 -3.35
C HIS A 194 -14.02 4.00 -3.66
N LYS A 195 -14.40 4.20 -4.93
CA LYS A 195 -15.82 4.27 -5.34
C LYS A 195 -16.53 2.93 -5.16
N MET A 196 -15.82 1.82 -5.37
CA MET A 196 -16.35 0.49 -5.11
C MET A 196 -16.57 0.27 -3.61
N ILE A 197 -15.61 0.67 -2.78
CA ILE A 197 -15.73 0.58 -1.32
C ILE A 197 -16.90 1.43 -0.83
N LEU A 198 -17.06 2.66 -1.32
CA LEU A 198 -18.19 3.55 -0.94
C LEU A 198 -19.54 2.94 -1.28
N ARG A 199 -19.70 2.34 -2.47
CA ARG A 199 -20.95 1.62 -2.83
C ARG A 199 -21.25 0.47 -1.88
N ASP A 200 -20.22 -0.28 -1.47
CA ASP A 200 -20.40 -1.39 -0.53
C ASP A 200 -20.71 -0.89 0.90
N ILE A 201 -20.15 0.25 1.31
CA ILE A 201 -20.52 0.93 2.57
C ILE A 201 -21.98 1.37 2.52
N ASP A 202 -22.41 2.05 1.45
CA ASP A 202 -23.82 2.48 1.26
C ASP A 202 -24.77 1.27 1.32
N PHE A 203 -24.40 0.16 0.67
CA PHE A 203 -25.18 -1.09 0.74
C PHE A 203 -25.32 -1.60 2.17
N LEU A 204 -24.23 -1.61 2.97
CA LEU A 204 -24.28 -2.09 4.35
C LEU A 204 -25.04 -1.14 5.29
N LEU A 205 -24.97 0.17 5.04
CA LEU A 205 -25.75 1.17 5.81
C LEU A 205 -27.25 1.15 5.49
N GLY A 206 -27.62 0.77 4.26
CA GLY A 206 -29.02 0.63 3.85
C GLY A 206 -29.67 -0.72 4.17
N SER A 207 -28.90 -1.69 4.68
CA SER A 207 -29.36 -3.06 4.96
C SER A 207 -29.90 -3.26 6.40
N HIS A 208 -30.33 -2.20 7.05
CA HIS A 208 -30.89 -2.21 8.44
C HIS A 208 -32.39 -2.14 8.44
#